data_3d02fc3c06452d492f622870f651a758
#
_entry.id   3d02fc3c06452d492f622870f651a758
#
_cell.length_a   1.000
_cell.length_b   1.000
_cell.length_c   1.000
_cell.angle_alpha   90.00
_cell.angle_beta   90.00
_cell.angle_gamma   90.00
#
_symmetry.space_group_name_H-M   'P 1'
#
loop_
_entity.id
_entity.type
_entity.pdbx_description
1 polymer ?
#
loop_
_entity_poly.entity_id
_entity_poly.type
_entity_poly.pdbx_seq_one_letter_code
_entity_poly.pdbx_strand_id
1 'polypeptide(L)'
;MFKGSVVASVTPYNKDGSIDRRAVENLASYFVGQGMDGIFCIGSTGEFFFLGPEQRRQIITAAAAAIKGKATLFAGVCDLGPMSVKERLREAAACGADIGVLTAPLGMSLEQRQLVDYIRRIADDSPIPVAVYHHPRYPTAFDMESLKAIFKHGNIAAIKDSEDDRKRLDTILSLAKGTKISVLTGKEMFIRHCLMNGGQGSVTSLGNIVPSWMASIQREYEKGDTRKALQWQKRLDALFHDIFESKLQLPTLARFTWMLKIFLSEKGICSMYAFDGALPDQEFVRQVKEIYRKHLVM
;
A
#
# COMPACT_ATOMS: atom_id res chain seq x y z
N MET A 1 -3.85 14.51 -10.42
CA MET A 1 -4.53 13.23 -10.12
C MET A 1 -3.51 12.13 -10.34
N PHE A 2 -3.28 11.26 -9.34
CA PHE A 2 -2.38 10.12 -9.48
C PHE A 2 -3.04 9.02 -10.32
N LYS A 3 -2.25 8.30 -11.11
CA LYS A 3 -2.67 7.12 -11.88
C LYS A 3 -1.55 6.09 -11.91
N GLY A 4 -1.87 4.82 -11.71
CA GLY A 4 -0.89 3.75 -11.78
C GLY A 4 -0.96 2.69 -10.68
N SER A 5 -0.01 1.77 -10.74
CA SER A 5 0.17 0.68 -9.78
C SER A 5 1.12 1.09 -8.66
N VAL A 6 0.67 0.98 -7.41
CA VAL A 6 1.45 1.29 -6.21
C VAL A 6 1.70 0.02 -5.42
N VAL A 7 2.94 -0.21 -5.01
CA VAL A 7 3.26 -1.29 -4.08
C VAL A 7 3.12 -0.82 -2.64
N ALA A 8 2.36 -1.54 -1.81
CA ALA A 8 2.42 -1.39 -0.36
C ALA A 8 3.66 -2.14 0.16
N SER A 9 4.76 -1.40 0.29
CA SER A 9 6.09 -1.95 0.57
C SER A 9 6.21 -2.52 1.98
N VAL A 10 6.94 -3.63 2.13
CA VAL A 10 7.45 -4.09 3.43
C VAL A 10 8.52 -3.13 3.96
N THR A 11 8.80 -3.21 5.26
CA THR A 11 9.92 -2.50 5.90
C THR A 11 11.10 -3.47 6.11
N PRO A 12 12.26 -3.24 5.50
CA PRO A 12 13.48 -3.99 5.77
C PRO A 12 14.07 -3.64 7.14
N TYR A 13 14.39 -4.68 7.92
CA TYR A 13 15.04 -4.53 9.22
C TYR A 13 16.38 -5.25 9.27
N ASN A 14 17.30 -4.75 10.08
CA ASN A 14 18.47 -5.46 10.55
C ASN A 14 18.09 -6.44 11.69
N LYS A 15 19.02 -7.28 12.08
CA LYS A 15 18.83 -8.26 13.17
C LYS A 15 18.52 -7.62 14.53
N ASP A 16 18.98 -6.41 14.75
CA ASP A 16 18.73 -5.63 15.98
C ASP A 16 17.42 -4.83 15.97
N GLY A 17 16.59 -4.98 14.92
CA GLY A 17 15.33 -4.25 14.73
C GLY A 17 15.50 -2.83 14.19
N SER A 18 16.72 -2.37 13.94
CA SER A 18 16.96 -1.09 13.25
C SER A 18 16.58 -1.18 11.75
N ILE A 19 16.39 -0.03 11.12
CA ILE A 19 16.07 0.02 9.69
C ILE A 19 17.31 -0.29 8.84
N ASP A 20 17.19 -1.26 7.93
CA ASP A 20 18.17 -1.48 6.88
C ASP A 20 17.94 -0.47 5.74
N ARG A 21 18.53 0.72 5.87
CA ARG A 21 18.39 1.81 4.90
C ARG A 21 18.81 1.40 3.49
N ARG A 22 19.88 0.62 3.35
CA ARG A 22 20.36 0.16 2.05
C ARG A 22 19.35 -0.77 1.38
N ALA A 23 18.74 -1.66 2.15
CA ALA A 23 17.67 -2.52 1.66
C ALA A 23 16.40 -1.73 1.30
N VAL A 24 16.07 -0.64 2.01
CA VAL A 24 14.99 0.29 1.60
C VAL A 24 15.29 0.91 0.24
N GLU A 25 16.51 1.40 0.01
CA GLU A 25 16.93 1.96 -1.28
C GLU A 25 16.90 0.91 -2.41
N ASN A 26 17.41 -0.29 -2.15
CA ASN A 26 17.39 -1.41 -3.10
C ASN A 26 15.95 -1.78 -3.48
N LEU A 27 15.07 -1.88 -2.48
CA LEU A 27 13.67 -2.23 -2.65
C LEU A 27 12.92 -1.18 -3.49
N ALA A 28 13.12 0.10 -3.17
CA ALA A 28 12.53 1.20 -3.93
C ALA A 28 13.01 1.21 -5.40
N SER A 29 14.31 1.03 -5.62
CA SER A 29 14.91 0.94 -6.95
C SER A 29 14.39 -0.28 -7.72
N TYR A 30 14.24 -1.42 -7.05
CA TYR A 30 13.67 -2.64 -7.61
C TYR A 30 12.25 -2.41 -8.11
N PHE A 31 11.37 -1.82 -7.30
CA PHE A 31 9.99 -1.57 -7.70
C PHE A 31 9.88 -0.65 -8.91
N VAL A 32 10.64 0.43 -8.92
CA VAL A 32 10.70 1.35 -10.07
C VAL A 32 11.22 0.62 -11.31
N GLY A 33 12.27 -0.18 -11.17
CA GLY A 33 12.84 -1.00 -12.26
C GLY A 33 11.85 -2.04 -12.82
N GLN A 34 10.89 -2.48 -12.02
CA GLN A 34 9.80 -3.39 -12.42
C GLN A 34 8.58 -2.66 -12.99
N GLY A 35 8.62 -1.33 -13.08
CA GLY A 35 7.59 -0.51 -13.70
C GLY A 35 6.44 -0.11 -12.77
N MET A 36 6.64 -0.12 -11.44
CA MET A 36 5.67 0.44 -10.50
C MET A 36 5.66 1.98 -10.58
N ASP A 37 4.46 2.56 -10.58
CA ASP A 37 4.23 4.01 -10.68
C ASP A 37 4.31 4.71 -9.32
N GLY A 38 4.20 3.93 -8.25
CA GLY A 38 4.29 4.46 -6.88
C GLY A 38 4.73 3.42 -5.86
N ILE A 39 5.22 3.93 -4.73
CA ILE A 39 5.61 3.14 -3.56
C ILE A 39 4.87 3.70 -2.36
N PHE A 40 4.16 2.85 -1.62
CA PHE A 40 3.53 3.19 -0.36
C PHE A 40 4.33 2.57 0.78
N CYS A 41 5.19 3.36 1.42
CA CYS A 41 5.93 2.97 2.61
C CYS A 41 5.15 3.30 3.89
N ILE A 42 5.51 2.64 4.99
CA ILE A 42 4.90 2.88 6.32
C ILE A 42 3.37 2.65 6.33
N GLY A 43 2.89 1.73 5.48
CA GLY A 43 1.52 1.22 5.54
C GLY A 43 1.40 0.03 6.49
N SER A 44 0.24 -0.65 6.50
CA SER A 44 0.04 -1.88 7.30
C SER A 44 1.05 -2.97 6.92
N THR A 45 1.30 -3.16 5.62
CA THR A 45 2.33 -4.06 5.10
C THR A 45 3.74 -3.62 5.50
N GLY A 46 3.95 -2.31 5.64
CA GLY A 46 5.20 -1.71 6.11
C GLY A 46 5.33 -1.68 7.63
N GLU A 47 4.47 -2.40 8.35
CA GLU A 47 4.54 -2.61 9.81
C GLU A 47 4.55 -1.29 10.61
N PHE A 48 3.80 -0.26 10.14
CA PHE A 48 3.83 1.10 10.69
C PHE A 48 3.57 1.19 12.20
N PHE A 49 2.88 0.20 12.78
CA PHE A 49 2.59 0.11 14.21
C PHE A 49 3.84 0.04 15.09
N PHE A 50 4.95 -0.47 14.56
CA PHE A 50 6.20 -0.71 15.29
C PHE A 50 7.27 0.36 15.01
N LEU A 51 6.95 1.35 14.16
CA LEU A 51 7.93 2.35 13.70
C LEU A 51 7.85 3.63 14.53
N GLY A 52 8.93 3.95 15.21
CA GLY A 52 9.14 5.24 15.84
C GLY A 52 9.40 6.38 14.82
N PRO A 53 9.39 7.65 15.28
CA PRO A 53 9.58 8.81 14.41
C PRO A 53 10.86 8.75 13.58
N GLU A 54 11.98 8.39 14.17
CA GLU A 54 13.27 8.33 13.49
C GLU A 54 13.31 7.26 12.41
N GLN A 55 12.77 6.07 12.70
CA GLN A 55 12.68 4.98 11.73
C GLN A 55 11.82 5.38 10.52
N ARG A 56 10.71 6.10 10.76
CA ARG A 56 9.84 6.61 9.68
C ARG A 56 10.59 7.61 8.80
N ARG A 57 11.34 8.56 9.38
CA ARG A 57 12.19 9.50 8.62
C ARG A 57 13.23 8.77 7.79
N GLN A 58 13.92 7.79 8.35
CA GLN A 58 14.93 6.99 7.63
C GLN A 58 14.33 6.28 6.40
N ILE A 59 13.16 5.64 6.56
CA ILE A 59 12.49 4.93 5.47
C ILE A 59 12.09 5.90 4.34
N ILE A 60 11.43 7.01 4.68
CA ILE A 60 10.94 7.97 3.67
C ILE A 60 12.12 8.59 2.92
N THR A 61 13.15 9.07 3.65
CA THR A 61 14.33 9.69 3.05
C THR A 61 15.07 8.72 2.13
N ALA A 62 15.29 7.48 2.56
CA ALA A 62 15.95 6.47 1.75
C ALA A 62 15.15 6.13 0.48
N ALA A 63 13.84 5.92 0.60
CA ALA A 63 12.97 5.64 -0.54
C ALA A 63 12.93 6.83 -1.52
N ALA A 64 12.75 8.07 -1.04
CA ALA A 64 12.73 9.28 -1.86
C ALA A 64 14.04 9.46 -2.64
N ALA A 65 15.19 9.26 -1.99
CA ALA A 65 16.50 9.35 -2.63
C ALA A 65 16.68 8.30 -3.72
N ALA A 66 16.19 7.07 -3.51
CA ALA A 66 16.35 5.97 -4.46
C ALA A 66 15.47 6.15 -5.71
N ILE A 67 14.23 6.62 -5.56
CA ILE A 67 13.30 6.76 -6.70
C ILE A 67 13.58 8.00 -7.54
N LYS A 68 14.20 9.05 -6.98
CA LYS A 68 14.60 10.28 -7.68
C LYS A 68 13.52 10.87 -8.60
N GLY A 69 12.29 10.92 -8.12
CA GLY A 69 11.14 11.44 -8.87
C GLY A 69 10.62 10.53 -10.02
N LYS A 70 11.11 9.30 -10.14
CA LYS A 70 10.64 8.34 -11.16
C LYS A 70 9.34 7.62 -10.79
N ALA A 71 8.92 7.71 -9.53
CA ALA A 71 7.68 7.16 -9.00
C ALA A 71 7.15 8.07 -7.91
N THR A 72 5.85 7.99 -7.62
CA THR A 72 5.22 8.73 -6.52
C THR A 72 5.46 8.03 -5.19
N LEU A 73 5.94 8.76 -4.18
CA LEU A 73 6.15 8.25 -2.83
C LEU A 73 4.96 8.56 -1.93
N PHE A 74 4.20 7.54 -1.58
CA PHE A 74 3.15 7.58 -0.59
C PHE A 74 3.73 7.21 0.78
N ALA A 75 3.50 8.02 1.81
CA ALA A 75 3.94 7.75 3.17
C ALA A 75 2.76 7.59 4.13
N GLY A 76 2.73 6.49 4.89
CA GLY A 76 1.75 6.30 5.95
C GLY A 76 2.00 7.27 7.11
N VAL A 77 0.97 8.08 7.43
CA VAL A 77 1.02 9.09 8.49
C VAL A 77 0.07 8.77 9.64
N CYS A 78 -0.43 7.53 9.67
CA CYS A 78 -1.36 7.07 10.70
C CYS A 78 -0.72 7.10 12.09
N ASP A 79 -1.47 7.63 13.06
CA ASP A 79 -1.08 7.68 14.47
C ASP A 79 -2.36 7.73 15.34
N LEU A 80 -2.22 7.72 16.67
CA LEU A 80 -3.35 7.65 17.61
C LEU A 80 -4.18 8.94 17.66
N GLY A 81 -3.57 10.10 17.46
CA GLY A 81 -4.26 11.38 17.60
C GLY A 81 -3.98 12.37 16.46
N PRO A 82 -4.86 13.37 16.27
CA PRO A 82 -4.75 14.30 15.14
C PRO A 82 -3.47 15.15 15.17
N MET A 83 -2.95 15.49 16.33
CA MET A 83 -1.70 16.28 16.45
C MET A 83 -0.51 15.47 15.96
N SER A 84 -0.38 14.20 16.39
CA SER A 84 0.66 13.29 15.93
C SER A 84 0.57 13.06 14.42
N VAL A 85 -0.63 12.88 13.88
CA VAL A 85 -0.83 12.71 12.42
C VAL A 85 -0.35 13.95 11.65
N LYS A 86 -0.68 15.15 12.11
CA LYS A 86 -0.21 16.41 11.50
C LYS A 86 1.31 16.53 11.54
N GLU A 87 1.93 16.12 12.64
CA GLU A 87 3.39 16.07 12.77
C GLU A 87 4.00 15.08 11.77
N ARG A 88 3.43 13.84 11.66
CA ARG A 88 3.87 12.84 10.67
C ARG A 88 3.73 13.34 9.23
N LEU A 89 2.71 14.13 8.91
CA LEU A 89 2.56 14.74 7.59
C LEU A 89 3.66 15.74 7.29
N ARG A 90 4.00 16.62 8.25
CA ARG A 90 5.10 17.58 8.09
C ARG A 90 6.44 16.87 7.93
N GLU A 91 6.72 15.87 8.77
CA GLU A 91 7.93 15.04 8.67
C GLU A 91 8.00 14.30 7.33
N ALA A 92 6.90 13.68 6.87
CA ALA A 92 6.85 12.97 5.61
C ALA A 92 7.14 13.90 4.42
N ALA A 93 6.54 15.10 4.41
CA ALA A 93 6.82 16.11 3.41
C ALA A 93 8.28 16.55 3.43
N ALA A 94 8.85 16.84 4.60
CA ALA A 94 10.24 17.24 4.75
C ALA A 94 11.24 16.14 4.32
N CYS A 95 10.86 14.87 4.44
CA CYS A 95 11.65 13.72 4.01
C CYS A 95 11.45 13.33 2.51
N GLY A 96 10.59 14.05 1.78
CA GLY A 96 10.41 13.86 0.34
C GLY A 96 9.25 12.95 -0.06
N ALA A 97 8.25 12.73 0.79
CA ALA A 97 7.00 12.09 0.39
C ALA A 97 6.14 13.04 -0.46
N ASP A 98 5.50 12.50 -1.49
CA ASP A 98 4.60 13.24 -2.38
C ASP A 98 3.16 13.26 -1.86
N ILE A 99 2.72 12.20 -1.18
CA ILE A 99 1.34 12.01 -0.70
C ILE A 99 1.37 11.37 0.70
N GLY A 100 0.65 11.98 1.65
CA GLY A 100 0.41 11.40 2.97
C GLY A 100 -0.79 10.46 2.96
N VAL A 101 -0.67 9.24 3.52
CA VAL A 101 -1.77 8.28 3.59
C VAL A 101 -2.35 8.22 4.98
N LEU A 102 -3.62 8.57 5.12
CA LEU A 102 -4.35 8.75 6.38
C LEU A 102 -5.51 7.76 6.50
N THR A 103 -5.63 7.09 7.64
CA THR A 103 -6.80 6.28 8.02
C THR A 103 -7.74 7.04 8.96
N ALA A 104 -8.90 6.45 9.28
CA ALA A 104 -9.62 6.79 10.50
C ALA A 104 -8.71 6.59 11.73
N PRO A 105 -8.96 7.26 12.87
CA PRO A 105 -8.18 7.06 14.09
C PRO A 105 -8.11 5.59 14.51
N LEU A 106 -6.93 5.14 14.93
CA LEU A 106 -6.68 3.72 15.20
C LEU A 106 -7.18 3.23 16.57
N GLY A 107 -7.27 4.13 17.52
CA GLY A 107 -7.54 3.78 18.93
C GLY A 107 -9.01 3.84 19.34
N MET A 108 -9.87 4.41 18.52
CA MET A 108 -11.30 4.61 18.87
C MET A 108 -12.17 4.75 17.63
N SER A 109 -13.45 4.38 17.79
CA SER A 109 -14.48 4.66 16.79
C SER A 109 -14.94 6.12 16.87
N LEU A 110 -15.22 6.71 15.72
CA LEU A 110 -15.82 8.02 15.60
C LEU A 110 -17.19 7.92 14.92
N GLU A 111 -18.09 8.83 15.25
CA GLU A 111 -19.26 9.07 14.41
C GLU A 111 -18.84 9.62 13.05
N GLN A 112 -19.63 9.36 12.01
CA GLN A 112 -19.28 9.73 10.64
C GLN A 112 -19.02 11.24 10.48
N ARG A 113 -19.79 12.10 11.15
CA ARG A 113 -19.56 13.55 11.16
C ARG A 113 -18.19 13.89 11.77
N GLN A 114 -17.85 13.27 12.90
CA GLN A 114 -16.56 13.49 13.55
C GLN A 114 -15.40 12.98 12.69
N LEU A 115 -15.59 11.87 11.97
CA LEU A 115 -14.62 11.32 11.03
C LEU A 115 -14.37 12.29 9.85
N VAL A 116 -15.41 12.86 9.27
CA VAL A 116 -15.29 13.88 8.21
C VAL A 116 -14.53 15.09 8.70
N ASP A 117 -14.89 15.63 9.88
CA ASP A 117 -14.22 16.77 10.49
C ASP A 117 -12.75 16.48 10.80
N TYR A 118 -12.45 15.27 11.31
CA TYR A 118 -11.09 14.80 11.56
C TYR A 118 -10.23 14.80 10.28
N ILE A 119 -10.73 14.17 9.21
CA ILE A 119 -10.01 14.10 7.92
C ILE A 119 -9.78 15.50 7.36
N ARG A 120 -10.81 16.36 7.36
CA ARG A 120 -10.71 17.71 6.81
C ARG A 120 -9.70 18.58 7.55
N ARG A 121 -9.76 18.64 8.88
CA ARG A 121 -8.80 19.39 9.71
C ARG A 121 -7.34 18.95 9.54
N ILE A 122 -7.13 17.67 9.24
CA ILE A 122 -5.78 17.18 8.95
C ILE A 122 -5.37 17.59 7.54
N ALA A 123 -6.27 17.47 6.57
CA ALA A 123 -6.00 17.85 5.19
C ALA A 123 -5.79 19.37 5.01
N ASP A 124 -6.49 20.22 5.80
CA ASP A 124 -6.30 21.68 5.82
C ASP A 124 -4.87 22.08 6.19
N ASP A 125 -4.27 21.38 7.19
CA ASP A 125 -2.94 21.71 7.71
C ASP A 125 -1.81 20.92 7.02
N SER A 126 -2.14 20.08 6.04
CA SER A 126 -1.16 19.20 5.38
C SER A 126 -0.35 19.95 4.32
N PRO A 127 0.99 19.92 4.38
CA PRO A 127 1.85 20.53 3.36
C PRO A 127 1.88 19.76 2.03
N ILE A 128 1.37 18.53 2.00
CA ILE A 128 1.30 17.66 0.82
C ILE A 128 -0.12 17.11 0.66
N PRO A 129 -0.53 16.69 -0.55
CA PRO A 129 -1.81 16.03 -0.77
C PRO A 129 -2.00 14.80 0.13
N VAL A 130 -3.25 14.52 0.50
CA VAL A 130 -3.62 13.42 1.37
C VAL A 130 -4.42 12.37 0.61
N ALA A 131 -4.07 11.10 0.79
CA ALA A 131 -4.88 9.96 0.39
C ALA A 131 -5.59 9.37 1.60
N VAL A 132 -6.90 9.17 1.51
CA VAL A 132 -7.67 8.50 2.55
C VAL A 132 -7.56 6.99 2.36
N TYR A 133 -7.32 6.25 3.44
CA TYR A 133 -7.20 4.80 3.40
C TYR A 133 -8.30 4.14 4.24
N HIS A 134 -9.17 3.41 3.58
CA HIS A 134 -10.15 2.54 4.21
C HIS A 134 -9.66 1.09 4.26
N HIS A 135 -9.79 0.47 5.44
CA HIS A 135 -9.52 -0.94 5.64
C HIS A 135 -10.50 -1.50 6.70
N PRO A 136 -11.15 -2.65 6.49
CA PRO A 136 -12.18 -3.20 7.38
C PRO A 136 -11.69 -3.54 8.80
N ARG A 137 -10.36 -3.65 8.99
CA ARG A 137 -9.76 -3.88 10.32
C ARG A 137 -9.70 -2.64 11.21
N TYR A 138 -9.95 -1.44 10.68
CA TYR A 138 -9.91 -0.21 11.47
C TYR A 138 -11.25 0.06 12.13
N PRO A 139 -11.26 0.69 13.33
CA PRO A 139 -12.47 0.83 14.15
C PRO A 139 -13.62 1.56 13.45
N THR A 140 -13.31 2.51 12.56
CA THR A 140 -14.35 3.30 11.88
C THR A 140 -14.25 3.09 10.36
N ALA A 141 -15.29 2.51 9.78
CA ALA A 141 -15.47 2.47 8.34
C ALA A 141 -15.95 3.83 7.83
N PHE A 142 -15.51 4.23 6.64
CA PHE A 142 -16.07 5.38 5.94
C PHE A 142 -17.35 4.97 5.24
N ASP A 143 -18.49 5.58 5.58
CA ASP A 143 -19.71 5.45 4.80
C ASP A 143 -19.66 6.31 3.51
N MET A 144 -20.62 6.11 2.63
CA MET A 144 -20.62 6.77 1.31
C MET A 144 -20.87 8.28 1.40
N GLU A 145 -21.69 8.74 2.36
CA GLU A 145 -21.95 10.17 2.56
C GLU A 145 -20.71 10.87 3.13
N SER A 146 -19.98 10.22 4.04
CA SER A 146 -18.70 10.72 4.54
C SER A 146 -17.66 10.83 3.43
N LEU A 147 -17.54 9.81 2.58
CA LEU A 147 -16.62 9.86 1.43
C LEU A 147 -17.00 10.98 0.46
N LYS A 148 -18.29 11.13 0.14
CA LYS A 148 -18.79 12.22 -0.70
C LYS A 148 -18.47 13.60 -0.13
N ALA A 149 -18.55 13.75 1.19
CA ALA A 149 -18.17 14.98 1.88
C ALA A 149 -16.65 15.22 1.84
N ILE A 150 -15.85 14.18 2.08
CA ILE A 150 -14.38 14.23 2.06
C ILE A 150 -13.85 14.54 0.65
N PHE A 151 -14.43 13.96 -0.40
CA PHE A 151 -14.00 14.16 -1.78
C PHE A 151 -14.14 15.59 -2.31
N LYS A 152 -14.91 16.44 -1.61
CA LYS A 152 -15.03 17.87 -1.92
C LYS A 152 -13.82 18.69 -1.43
N HIS A 153 -12.97 18.12 -0.60
CA HIS A 153 -11.83 18.83 -0.02
C HIS A 153 -10.66 18.92 -1.02
N GLY A 154 -10.15 20.14 -1.24
CA GLY A 154 -9.16 20.42 -2.29
C GLY A 154 -7.82 19.72 -2.14
N ASN A 155 -7.43 19.35 -0.92
CA ASN A 155 -6.15 18.67 -0.61
C ASN A 155 -6.28 17.14 -0.43
N ILE A 156 -7.47 16.58 -0.66
CA ILE A 156 -7.63 15.12 -0.76
C ILE A 156 -7.40 14.72 -2.22
N ALA A 157 -6.38 13.88 -2.46
CA ALA A 157 -5.95 13.49 -3.79
C ALA A 157 -6.40 12.09 -4.20
N ALA A 158 -6.60 11.19 -3.24
CA ALA A 158 -6.92 9.80 -3.53
C ALA A 158 -7.70 9.12 -2.39
N ILE A 159 -8.35 8.01 -2.74
CA ILE A 159 -8.79 6.99 -1.78
C ILE A 159 -8.15 5.66 -2.14
N LYS A 160 -7.62 4.96 -1.11
CA LYS A 160 -7.32 3.53 -1.15
C LYS A 160 -8.43 2.80 -0.41
N ASP A 161 -9.14 1.90 -1.09
CA ASP A 161 -10.16 1.06 -0.46
C ASP A 161 -9.73 -0.42 -0.49
N SER A 162 -9.65 -1.05 0.70
CA SER A 162 -9.25 -2.45 0.88
C SER A 162 -10.39 -3.34 1.34
N GLU A 163 -11.65 -2.89 1.20
CA GLU A 163 -12.81 -3.72 1.47
C GLU A 163 -12.96 -4.83 0.42
N ASP A 164 -13.37 -6.02 0.86
CA ASP A 164 -13.68 -7.13 -0.03
C ASP A 164 -15.13 -7.08 -0.48
N ASP A 165 -15.52 -5.92 -0.99
CA ASP A 165 -16.85 -5.64 -1.48
C ASP A 165 -16.78 -4.88 -2.81
N ARG A 166 -17.06 -5.59 -3.89
CA ARG A 166 -17.08 -5.02 -5.24
C ARG A 166 -18.15 -3.93 -5.40
N LYS A 167 -19.32 -4.08 -4.77
CA LYS A 167 -20.41 -3.10 -4.86
C LYS A 167 -20.02 -1.80 -4.18
N ARG A 168 -19.31 -1.90 -3.06
CA ARG A 168 -18.73 -0.74 -2.39
C ARG A 168 -17.72 -0.02 -3.29
N LEU A 169 -16.80 -0.76 -3.92
CA LEU A 169 -15.85 -0.18 -4.87
C LEU A 169 -16.57 0.53 -6.03
N ASP A 170 -17.60 -0.08 -6.62
CA ASP A 170 -18.37 0.53 -7.71
C ASP A 170 -19.07 1.83 -7.27
N THR A 171 -19.57 1.87 -6.03
CA THR A 171 -20.17 3.08 -5.46
C THR A 171 -19.11 4.18 -5.28
N ILE A 172 -17.92 3.84 -4.76
CA ILE A 172 -16.81 4.80 -4.61
C ILE A 172 -16.37 5.35 -5.97
N LEU A 173 -16.25 4.49 -6.99
CA LEU A 173 -15.93 4.90 -8.36
C LEU A 173 -16.96 5.87 -8.92
N SER A 174 -18.25 5.60 -8.67
CA SER A 174 -19.34 6.50 -9.07
C SER A 174 -19.27 7.86 -8.35
N LEU A 175 -19.01 7.87 -7.03
CA LEU A 175 -18.85 9.09 -6.24
C LEU A 175 -17.67 9.94 -6.68
N ALA A 176 -16.57 9.30 -7.10
CA ALA A 176 -15.37 9.98 -7.55
C ALA A 176 -15.47 10.53 -8.98
N LYS A 177 -16.47 10.12 -9.77
CA LYS A 177 -16.65 10.53 -11.16
C LYS A 177 -16.82 12.05 -11.26
N GLY A 178 -16.01 12.69 -12.11
CA GLY A 178 -16.01 14.15 -12.27
C GLY A 178 -15.27 14.93 -11.17
N THR A 179 -14.67 14.24 -10.20
CA THR A 179 -13.79 14.84 -9.17
C THR A 179 -12.33 14.72 -9.55
N LYS A 180 -11.43 15.27 -8.70
CA LYS A 180 -9.97 15.09 -8.82
C LYS A 180 -9.45 13.92 -7.99
N ILE A 181 -10.33 13.11 -7.42
CA ILE A 181 -9.96 11.99 -6.55
C ILE A 181 -9.52 10.79 -7.37
N SER A 182 -8.34 10.25 -7.07
CA SER A 182 -7.89 8.97 -7.60
C SER A 182 -8.46 7.84 -6.76
N VAL A 183 -9.23 6.93 -7.36
CA VAL A 183 -9.70 5.71 -6.71
C VAL A 183 -8.71 4.60 -6.98
N LEU A 184 -8.10 4.07 -5.90
CA LEU A 184 -7.08 3.02 -5.93
C LEU A 184 -7.61 1.82 -5.13
N THR A 185 -7.79 0.68 -5.79
CA THR A 185 -8.17 -0.53 -5.05
C THR A 185 -7.00 -1.05 -4.22
N GLY A 186 -7.29 -1.49 -3.00
CA GLY A 186 -6.34 -2.19 -2.13
C GLY A 186 -6.43 -3.72 -2.25
N LYS A 187 -7.25 -4.23 -3.19
CA LYS A 187 -7.47 -5.67 -3.42
C LYS A 187 -6.89 -6.09 -4.76
N GLU A 188 -6.01 -7.07 -4.73
CA GLU A 188 -5.36 -7.63 -5.91
C GLU A 188 -6.37 -8.11 -6.96
N MET A 189 -7.42 -8.80 -6.52
CA MET A 189 -8.46 -9.36 -7.39
C MET A 189 -9.35 -8.30 -8.07
N PHE A 190 -9.31 -7.05 -7.60
CA PHE A 190 -10.13 -5.97 -8.14
C PHE A 190 -9.38 -4.99 -9.03
N ILE A 191 -8.08 -5.19 -9.31
CA ILE A 191 -7.26 -4.22 -10.08
C ILE A 191 -7.89 -3.94 -11.43
N ARG A 192 -8.08 -4.97 -12.25
CA ARG A 192 -8.69 -4.82 -13.58
C ARG A 192 -10.12 -4.26 -13.51
N HIS A 193 -10.93 -4.71 -12.54
CA HIS A 193 -12.29 -4.21 -12.35
C HIS A 193 -12.30 -2.72 -12.04
N CYS A 194 -11.45 -2.28 -11.12
CA CYS A 194 -11.28 -0.87 -10.76
C CYS A 194 -10.96 -0.02 -12.00
N LEU A 195 -9.98 -0.44 -12.79
CA LEU A 195 -9.56 0.26 -14.02
C LEU A 195 -10.72 0.34 -15.04
N MET A 196 -11.41 -0.76 -15.30
CA MET A 196 -12.50 -0.82 -16.27
C MET A 196 -13.72 0.05 -15.91
N ASN A 197 -13.88 0.37 -14.63
CA ASN A 197 -14.98 1.21 -14.13
C ASN A 197 -14.53 2.64 -13.76
N GLY A 198 -13.40 3.09 -14.33
CA GLY A 198 -12.91 4.47 -14.22
C GLY A 198 -12.03 4.77 -13.02
N GLY A 199 -11.58 3.75 -12.29
CA GLY A 199 -10.54 3.88 -11.27
C GLY A 199 -9.16 4.15 -11.86
N GLN A 200 -8.26 4.66 -11.05
CA GLN A 200 -6.95 5.13 -11.50
C GLN A 200 -5.83 4.13 -11.26
N GLY A 201 -6.07 3.08 -10.45
CA GLY A 201 -5.03 2.08 -10.21
C GLY A 201 -5.24 1.25 -8.96
N SER A 202 -4.13 0.83 -8.35
CA SER A 202 -4.13 -0.05 -7.19
C SER A 202 -3.02 0.29 -6.20
N VAL A 203 -3.23 -0.11 -4.92
CA VAL A 203 -2.20 -0.08 -3.87
C VAL A 203 -2.20 -1.40 -3.14
N THR A 204 -1.36 -2.35 -3.55
CA THR A 204 -1.46 -3.75 -3.13
C THR A 204 -0.15 -4.33 -2.60
N SER A 205 -0.25 -5.38 -1.80
CA SER A 205 0.88 -5.98 -1.11
C SER A 205 1.65 -7.00 -1.95
N LEU A 206 0.97 -7.73 -2.86
CA LEU A 206 1.64 -8.68 -3.75
C LEU A 206 2.57 -7.99 -4.75
N GLY A 207 2.53 -6.64 -4.85
CA GLY A 207 3.56 -5.85 -5.52
C GLY A 207 4.98 -6.08 -4.98
N ASN A 208 5.14 -6.57 -3.76
CA ASN A 208 6.45 -6.98 -3.23
C ASN A 208 6.99 -8.23 -3.92
N ILE A 209 6.13 -9.10 -4.44
CA ILE A 209 6.49 -10.38 -5.06
C ILE A 209 6.47 -10.27 -6.59
N VAL A 210 5.40 -9.71 -7.14
CA VAL A 210 5.13 -9.66 -8.59
C VAL A 210 4.84 -8.24 -9.09
N PRO A 211 5.74 -7.26 -8.83
CA PRO A 211 5.50 -5.87 -9.20
C PRO A 211 5.25 -5.70 -10.70
N SER A 212 6.01 -6.40 -11.54
CA SER A 212 5.85 -6.33 -13.00
C SER A 212 4.48 -6.83 -13.50
N TRP A 213 3.82 -7.75 -12.79
CA TRP A 213 2.49 -8.23 -13.19
C TRP A 213 1.44 -7.15 -12.96
N MET A 214 1.51 -6.45 -11.82
CA MET A 214 0.61 -5.34 -11.50
C MET A 214 0.80 -4.17 -12.44
N ALA A 215 2.06 -3.78 -12.66
CA ALA A 215 2.41 -2.76 -13.65
C ALA A 215 1.94 -3.15 -15.07
N SER A 216 1.96 -4.45 -15.40
CA SER A 216 1.47 -4.92 -16.70
C SER A 216 -0.06 -4.87 -16.81
N ILE A 217 -0.82 -5.18 -15.75
CA ILE A 217 -2.28 -5.02 -15.76
C ILE A 217 -2.64 -3.55 -16.06
N GLN A 218 -2.00 -2.61 -15.37
CA GLN A 218 -2.21 -1.18 -15.55
C GLN A 218 -1.85 -0.74 -16.98
N ARG A 219 -0.66 -1.04 -17.42
CA ARG A 219 -0.10 -0.62 -18.72
C ARG A 219 -0.86 -1.20 -19.91
N GLU A 220 -1.21 -2.48 -19.87
CA GLU A 220 -1.96 -3.10 -20.98
C GLU A 220 -3.39 -2.56 -21.04
N TYR A 221 -4.01 -2.28 -19.89
CA TYR A 221 -5.28 -1.59 -19.86
C TYR A 221 -5.19 -0.18 -20.48
N GLU A 222 -4.16 0.60 -20.14
CA GLU A 222 -3.95 1.95 -20.68
C GLU A 222 -3.70 1.99 -22.19
N LYS A 223 -3.08 0.93 -22.74
CA LYS A 223 -2.93 0.74 -24.19
C LYS A 223 -4.22 0.30 -24.88
N GLY A 224 -5.28 0.02 -24.12
CA GLY A 224 -6.54 -0.54 -24.66
C GLY A 224 -6.53 -2.07 -24.86
N ASP A 225 -5.42 -2.76 -24.54
CA ASP A 225 -5.33 -4.22 -24.63
C ASP A 225 -5.94 -4.89 -23.38
N THR A 226 -7.27 -4.83 -23.29
CA THR A 226 -8.03 -5.40 -22.15
C THR A 226 -7.90 -6.92 -22.06
N ARG A 227 -7.56 -7.61 -23.17
CA ARG A 227 -7.32 -9.05 -23.20
C ARG A 227 -6.02 -9.42 -22.51
N LYS A 228 -4.93 -8.72 -22.80
CA LYS A 228 -3.65 -8.92 -22.10
C LYS A 228 -3.74 -8.52 -20.63
N ALA A 229 -4.42 -7.41 -20.32
CA ALA A 229 -4.68 -7.02 -18.93
C ALA A 229 -5.41 -8.14 -18.16
N LEU A 230 -6.40 -8.81 -18.78
CA LEU A 230 -7.09 -9.97 -18.19
C LEU A 230 -6.15 -11.18 -17.99
N GLN A 231 -5.24 -11.44 -18.92
CA GLN A 231 -4.28 -12.54 -18.78
C GLN A 231 -3.36 -12.32 -17.55
N TRP A 232 -2.87 -11.09 -17.36
CA TRP A 232 -2.08 -10.73 -16.18
C TRP A 232 -2.91 -10.81 -14.88
N GLN A 233 -4.17 -10.34 -14.91
CA GLN A 233 -5.07 -10.47 -13.75
C GLN A 233 -5.29 -11.93 -13.37
N LYS A 234 -5.60 -12.81 -14.31
CA LYS A 234 -5.78 -14.25 -14.04
C LYS A 234 -4.54 -14.90 -13.44
N ARG A 235 -3.37 -14.48 -13.87
CA ARG A 235 -2.09 -14.95 -13.32
C ARG A 235 -1.90 -14.49 -11.87
N LEU A 236 -2.24 -13.24 -11.58
CA LEU A 236 -2.22 -12.68 -10.23
C LEU A 236 -3.26 -13.38 -9.32
N ASP A 237 -4.48 -13.61 -9.84
CA ASP A 237 -5.54 -14.29 -9.10
C ASP A 237 -5.15 -15.73 -8.72
N ALA A 238 -4.47 -16.46 -9.61
CA ALA A 238 -3.96 -17.80 -9.32
C ALA A 238 -2.90 -17.80 -8.22
N LEU A 239 -1.96 -16.85 -8.23
CA LEU A 239 -0.97 -16.69 -7.15
C LEU A 239 -1.66 -16.30 -5.85
N PHE A 240 -2.59 -15.36 -5.87
CA PHE A 240 -3.36 -14.92 -4.72
C PHE A 240 -4.10 -16.10 -4.09
N HIS A 241 -4.83 -16.89 -4.90
CA HIS A 241 -5.54 -18.08 -4.45
C HIS A 241 -4.61 -19.07 -3.77
N ASP A 242 -3.48 -19.42 -4.39
CA ASP A 242 -2.52 -20.38 -3.81
C ASP A 242 -1.87 -19.88 -2.52
N ILE A 243 -1.71 -18.58 -2.33
CA ILE A 243 -1.21 -18.01 -1.08
C ILE A 243 -2.27 -18.05 0.03
N PHE A 244 -3.49 -17.57 -0.24
CA PHE A 244 -4.48 -17.31 0.79
C PHE A 244 -5.45 -18.48 1.03
N GLU A 245 -5.66 -19.36 0.05
CA GLU A 245 -6.44 -20.60 0.17
C GLU A 245 -5.58 -21.83 0.48
N SER A 246 -4.26 -21.66 0.58
CA SER A 246 -3.34 -22.72 0.95
C SER A 246 -3.37 -23.02 2.45
N LYS A 247 -2.63 -24.07 2.86
CA LYS A 247 -2.39 -24.37 4.28
C LYS A 247 -1.48 -23.36 4.99
N LEU A 248 -1.01 -22.30 4.29
CA LEU A 248 -0.29 -21.19 4.89
C LEU A 248 -1.21 -20.46 5.85
N GLN A 249 -0.98 -20.65 7.14
CA GLN A 249 -1.66 -19.87 8.15
C GLN A 249 -1.00 -18.49 8.26
N LEU A 250 -1.70 -17.43 7.83
CA LEU A 250 -1.24 -16.04 7.89
C LEU A 250 -2.03 -15.22 8.94
N PRO A 251 -2.20 -15.71 10.18
CA PRO A 251 -3.07 -15.05 11.17
C PRO A 251 -2.45 -13.77 11.75
N THR A 252 -1.15 -13.58 11.60
CA THR A 252 -0.42 -12.45 12.16
C THR A 252 0.19 -11.58 11.07
N LEU A 253 0.40 -10.30 11.39
CA LEU A 253 1.09 -9.38 10.50
C LEU A 253 2.52 -9.86 10.20
N ALA A 254 3.22 -10.42 11.19
CA ALA A 254 4.57 -10.95 11.01
C ALA A 254 4.62 -12.08 9.97
N ARG A 255 3.72 -13.07 10.05
CA ARG A 255 3.68 -14.16 9.05
C ARG A 255 3.36 -13.65 7.65
N PHE A 256 2.44 -12.68 7.55
CA PHE A 256 2.13 -12.05 6.29
C PHE A 256 3.34 -11.30 5.70
N THR A 257 4.05 -10.50 6.50
CA THR A 257 5.23 -9.77 6.01
C THR A 257 6.41 -10.69 5.74
N TRP A 258 6.61 -11.76 6.52
CA TRP A 258 7.61 -12.79 6.22
C TRP A 258 7.36 -13.48 4.88
N MET A 259 6.11 -13.81 4.56
CA MET A 259 5.76 -14.37 3.26
C MET A 259 6.28 -13.47 2.13
N LEU A 260 6.10 -12.15 2.21
CA LEU A 260 6.62 -11.20 1.23
C LEU A 260 8.16 -11.11 1.26
N LYS A 261 8.76 -11.03 2.46
CA LYS A 261 10.22 -10.90 2.64
C LYS A 261 11.00 -12.14 2.21
N ILE A 262 10.43 -13.33 2.29
CA ILE A 262 11.06 -14.57 1.80
C ILE A 262 11.39 -14.46 0.31
N PHE A 263 10.45 -13.98 -0.51
CA PHE A 263 10.70 -13.76 -1.93
C PHE A 263 11.79 -12.72 -2.18
N LEU A 264 11.71 -11.58 -1.48
CA LEU A 264 12.67 -10.49 -1.61
C LEU A 264 14.08 -10.89 -1.15
N SER A 265 14.17 -11.74 -0.13
CA SER A 265 15.42 -12.30 0.37
C SER A 265 16.07 -13.25 -0.65
N GLU A 266 15.28 -14.11 -1.32
CA GLU A 266 15.78 -14.96 -2.41
C GLU A 266 16.33 -14.16 -3.58
N LYS A 267 15.85 -12.93 -3.79
CA LYS A 267 16.37 -11.98 -4.77
C LYS A 267 17.53 -11.12 -4.26
N GLY A 268 17.97 -11.33 -3.01
CA GLY A 268 19.04 -10.53 -2.41
C GLY A 268 18.68 -9.05 -2.17
N ILE A 269 17.37 -8.72 -2.10
CA ILE A 269 16.90 -7.33 -1.99
C ILE A 269 16.85 -6.88 -0.53
N CYS A 270 16.32 -7.71 0.37
CA CYS A 270 16.28 -7.44 1.81
C CYS A 270 16.37 -8.73 2.63
N SER A 271 16.65 -8.60 3.93
CA SER A 271 16.60 -9.70 4.89
C SER A 271 15.16 -10.09 5.23
N MET A 272 14.99 -11.23 5.92
CA MET A 272 13.69 -11.68 6.43
C MET A 272 13.39 -11.18 7.86
N TYR A 273 14.26 -10.40 8.49
CA TYR A 273 14.04 -9.96 9.87
C TYR A 273 12.73 -9.18 10.05
N ALA A 274 12.00 -9.51 11.14
CA ALA A 274 10.89 -8.70 11.63
C ALA A 274 11.41 -7.53 12.48
N PHE A 275 10.51 -6.66 12.93
CA PHE A 275 10.82 -5.46 13.73
C PHE A 275 11.56 -5.76 15.05
N ASP A 276 11.43 -6.97 15.58
CA ASP A 276 12.07 -7.46 16.82
C ASP A 276 13.31 -8.35 16.54
N GLY A 277 13.77 -8.42 15.29
CA GLY A 277 14.88 -9.27 14.87
C GLY A 277 14.53 -10.74 14.68
N ALA A 278 13.26 -11.12 14.84
CA ALA A 278 12.82 -12.49 14.64
C ALA A 278 12.89 -12.91 13.17
N LEU A 279 13.08 -14.19 12.95
CA LEU A 279 13.05 -14.84 11.62
C LEU A 279 11.87 -15.83 11.54
N PRO A 280 11.34 -16.10 10.34
CA PRO A 280 10.38 -17.17 10.15
C PRO A 280 11.01 -18.54 10.42
N ASP A 281 10.19 -19.48 10.90
CA ASP A 281 10.64 -20.87 11.03
C ASP A 281 10.90 -21.51 9.65
N GLN A 282 11.77 -22.52 9.62
CA GLN A 282 12.21 -23.14 8.36
C GLN A 282 11.07 -23.83 7.60
N GLU A 283 10.11 -24.40 8.33
CA GLU A 283 8.95 -25.06 7.71
C GLU A 283 8.07 -24.05 6.98
N PHE A 284 7.82 -22.89 7.59
CA PHE A 284 7.10 -21.80 6.93
C PHE A 284 7.84 -21.29 5.68
N VAL A 285 9.17 -21.12 5.77
CA VAL A 285 10.00 -20.72 4.62
C VAL A 285 9.86 -21.76 3.49
N ARG A 286 9.91 -23.06 3.80
CA ARG A 286 9.76 -24.13 2.82
C ARG A 286 8.40 -24.08 2.13
N GLN A 287 7.31 -23.95 2.89
CA GLN A 287 5.95 -23.90 2.36
C GLN A 287 5.74 -22.67 1.43
N VAL A 288 6.23 -21.50 1.82
CA VAL A 288 6.16 -20.30 1.00
C VAL A 288 6.93 -20.47 -0.30
N LYS A 289 8.16 -21.02 -0.24
CA LYS A 289 8.98 -21.27 -1.44
C LYS A 289 8.33 -22.28 -2.40
N GLU A 290 7.63 -23.29 -1.89
CA GLU A 290 6.89 -24.24 -2.74
C GLU A 290 5.78 -23.55 -3.55
N ILE A 291 5.03 -22.63 -2.93
CA ILE A 291 4.02 -21.84 -3.63
C ILE A 291 4.69 -20.97 -4.70
N TYR A 292 5.79 -20.28 -4.36
CA TYR A 292 6.46 -19.40 -5.32
C TYR A 292 7.02 -20.17 -6.52
N ARG A 293 7.63 -21.34 -6.33
CA ARG A 293 8.16 -22.17 -7.43
C ARG A 293 7.08 -22.59 -8.43
N LYS A 294 5.83 -22.71 -8.00
CA LYS A 294 4.70 -23.04 -8.86
C LYS A 294 4.34 -21.90 -9.84
N HIS A 295 4.55 -20.66 -9.43
CA HIS A 295 4.12 -19.47 -10.18
C HIS A 295 5.25 -18.63 -10.74
N LEU A 296 6.43 -18.71 -10.13
CA LEU A 296 7.56 -17.79 -10.36
C LEU A 296 8.83 -18.57 -10.70
N VAL A 297 9.65 -18.01 -11.58
CA VAL A 297 11.03 -18.44 -11.76
C VAL A 297 11.82 -17.80 -10.60
N MET A 298 12.28 -18.62 -9.67
CA MET A 298 13.04 -18.18 -8.48
C MET A 298 14.53 -18.11 -8.78
#